data_b2b9738108e4abc5f3ceeb9dd7affa42
#
_entry.id   b2b9738108e4abc5f3ceeb9dd7affa42
#
_cell.length_a   1.000
_cell.length_b   1.000
_cell.length_c   1.000
_cell.angle_alpha   90.00
_cell.angle_beta   90.00
_cell.angle_gamma   90.00
#
_symmetry.space_group_name_H-M   'P 1'
#
loop_
_entity.id
_entity.type
_entity.pdbx_description
1 polymer ?
#
loop_
_entity_poly.entity_id
_entity_poly.type
_entity_poly.pdbx_seq_one_letter_code
_entity_poly.pdbx_strand_id
1 'polypeptide(L)'
;DLWLTYGNKQCYMGHRRWLPLDHSWRRNKRAFDGTQEMGTPPLVPSGDEIMRQLECVVNRARTGHKLPNGEVDWKRRSVLYDLPYWKDQLLRHNIDVMHTEKNVVDNILGTLLNMSGKTKDNKEARQDLHKMKLRPELHPFTAENGKTLLPAACFTMTKKEKTDFLQVLHDVRVPDGYSSNVSRCVKLKECTVGGLKSHDNHIIMQQLMPIALRGTLSDDVVRPLIELCGFFRDICSKTLRVEDLDRLENRIPIIMCQLEQIFSQNFFYNYSAHSHTFSP
;
A
#
# COMPACT_ATOMS: atom_id res chain seq x y z
N ASP A 1 -6.75 12.18 4.87
CA ASP A 1 -5.68 12.09 3.87
C ASP A 1 -4.57 13.09 4.19
N LEU A 2 -3.32 12.70 3.92
CA LEU A 2 -2.14 13.51 4.17
C LEU A 2 -1.49 13.92 2.85
N TRP A 3 -1.23 15.23 2.66
CA TRP A 3 -0.47 15.73 1.52
C TRP A 3 1.03 15.70 1.82
N LEU A 4 1.79 14.94 1.06
CA LEU A 4 3.24 14.86 1.13
C LEU A 4 3.85 15.95 0.26
N THR A 5 4.53 16.92 0.89
CA THR A 5 4.99 18.13 0.22
C THR A 5 6.13 17.87 -0.77
N TYR A 6 7.13 17.11 -0.35
CA TYR A 6 8.27 16.77 -1.17
C TYR A 6 7.96 15.61 -2.11
N GLY A 7 7.17 14.63 -1.64
CA GLY A 7 6.64 13.55 -2.46
C GLY A 7 5.61 14.00 -3.48
N ASN A 8 5.05 15.21 -3.35
CA ASN A 8 4.05 15.83 -4.22
C ASN A 8 2.86 14.88 -4.53
N LYS A 9 2.29 14.31 -3.48
CA LYS A 9 1.18 13.34 -3.59
C LYS A 9 0.38 13.24 -2.29
N GLN A 10 -0.82 12.76 -2.41
CA GLN A 10 -1.70 12.45 -1.29
C GLN A 10 -1.51 10.99 -0.87
N CYS A 11 -1.52 10.73 0.43
CA CYS A 11 -1.55 9.36 0.97
C CYS A 11 -2.61 9.23 2.05
N TYR A 12 -3.12 8.02 2.23
CA TYR A 12 -4.07 7.70 3.27
C TYR A 12 -3.32 7.24 4.53
N MET A 13 -3.61 7.89 5.66
CA MET A 13 -3.01 7.61 6.97
C MET A 13 -4.07 7.32 8.04
N GLY A 14 -5.27 6.99 7.63
CA GLY A 14 -6.41 6.75 8.52
C GLY A 14 -6.56 5.31 9.00
N HIS A 15 -5.53 4.46 8.87
CA HIS A 15 -5.64 3.03 9.23
C HIS A 15 -6.05 2.80 10.69
N ARG A 16 -5.62 3.69 11.60
CA ARG A 16 -5.98 3.63 13.03
C ARG A 16 -7.47 3.86 13.31
N ARG A 17 -8.23 4.45 12.37
CA ARG A 17 -9.69 4.64 12.51
C ARG A 17 -10.46 3.34 12.59
N TRP A 18 -9.89 2.29 12.02
CA TRP A 18 -10.50 0.96 11.97
C TRP A 18 -10.21 0.11 13.22
N LEU A 19 -9.34 0.58 14.10
CA LEU A 19 -9.06 -0.05 15.38
C LEU A 19 -10.14 0.30 16.41
N PRO A 20 -10.37 -0.51 17.46
CA PRO A 20 -11.23 -0.14 18.58
C PRO A 20 -10.87 1.22 19.18
N LEU A 21 -11.85 1.97 19.68
CA LEU A 21 -11.64 3.33 20.19
C LEU A 21 -10.66 3.40 21.38
N ASP A 22 -10.61 2.35 22.18
CA ASP A 22 -9.71 2.20 23.34
C ASP A 22 -8.32 1.69 22.97
N HIS A 23 -8.09 1.29 21.71
CA HIS A 23 -6.81 0.75 21.27
C HIS A 23 -5.67 1.78 21.47
N SER A 24 -4.58 1.35 22.11
CA SER A 24 -3.45 2.22 22.50
C SER A 24 -2.82 2.97 21.32
N TRP A 25 -2.78 2.38 20.14
CA TRP A 25 -2.21 3.00 18.94
C TRP A 25 -2.97 4.24 18.47
N ARG A 26 -4.28 4.35 18.74
CA ARG A 26 -5.05 5.56 18.42
C ARG A 26 -4.52 6.81 19.13
N ARG A 27 -3.94 6.63 20.33
CA ARG A 27 -3.36 7.71 21.14
C ARG A 27 -1.87 7.92 20.91
N ASN A 28 -1.20 6.95 20.27
CA ASN A 28 0.25 7.00 20.04
C ASN A 28 0.56 7.92 18.86
N LYS A 29 0.93 9.17 19.16
CA LYS A 29 1.33 10.18 18.15
C LYS A 29 2.67 9.87 17.52
N ARG A 30 3.64 9.43 18.35
CA ARG A 30 5.05 9.35 17.96
C ARG A 30 5.32 8.25 16.92
N ALA A 31 4.59 7.13 17.01
CA ALA A 31 4.80 5.99 16.11
C ALA A 31 4.11 6.17 14.74
N PHE A 32 3.29 7.20 14.57
CA PHE A 32 2.47 7.40 13.38
C PHE A 32 2.70 8.79 12.75
N ASP A 33 1.63 9.57 12.59
CA ASP A 33 1.63 10.85 11.88
C ASP A 33 1.80 12.10 12.79
N GLY A 34 2.12 11.89 14.05
CA GLY A 34 2.25 12.96 15.04
C GLY A 34 0.92 13.40 15.69
N THR A 35 -0.21 12.82 15.29
CA THR A 35 -1.55 13.14 15.81
C THR A 35 -2.18 11.96 16.57
N GLN A 36 -3.22 12.22 17.34
CA GLN A 36 -4.12 11.19 17.86
C GLN A 36 -5.23 10.96 16.83
N GLU A 37 -5.58 9.71 16.62
CA GLU A 37 -6.66 9.36 15.70
C GLU A 37 -7.93 8.99 16.50
N MET A 38 -8.84 9.92 16.61
CA MET A 38 -10.11 9.73 17.33
C MET A 38 -11.32 9.65 16.39
N GLY A 39 -11.09 9.74 15.07
CA GLY A 39 -12.15 9.65 14.07
C GLY A 39 -12.78 8.27 14.00
N THR A 40 -14.01 8.21 13.52
CA THR A 40 -14.68 6.95 13.18
C THR A 40 -14.30 6.50 11.76
N PRO A 41 -14.35 5.21 11.45
CA PRO A 41 -14.25 4.74 10.08
C PRO A 41 -15.26 5.46 9.18
N PRO A 42 -14.91 5.78 7.92
CA PRO A 42 -15.88 6.35 6.98
C PRO A 42 -17.01 5.36 6.72
N LEU A 43 -18.23 5.86 6.71
CA LEU A 43 -19.40 5.04 6.33
C LEU A 43 -19.34 4.79 4.82
N VAL A 44 -19.68 3.56 4.42
CA VAL A 44 -19.86 3.24 3.00
C VAL A 44 -21.12 3.91 2.50
N PRO A 45 -21.05 4.82 1.53
CA PRO A 45 -22.23 5.50 1.03
C PRO A 45 -23.14 4.52 0.28
N SER A 46 -24.45 4.65 0.48
CA SER A 46 -25.43 3.90 -0.32
C SER A 46 -25.34 4.26 -1.81
N GLY A 47 -25.87 3.41 -2.69
CA GLY A 47 -25.93 3.74 -4.12
C GLY A 47 -26.72 5.00 -4.39
N ASP A 48 -27.81 5.25 -3.69
CA ASP A 48 -28.61 6.47 -3.81
C ASP A 48 -27.82 7.71 -3.35
N GLU A 49 -27.01 7.60 -2.30
CA GLU A 49 -26.13 8.69 -1.86
C GLU A 49 -25.09 9.04 -2.91
N ILE A 50 -24.45 8.03 -3.51
CA ILE A 50 -23.48 8.23 -4.58
C ILE A 50 -24.15 8.86 -5.80
N MET A 51 -25.36 8.40 -6.17
CA MET A 51 -26.10 8.99 -7.30
C MET A 51 -26.44 10.46 -7.06
N ARG A 52 -26.86 10.84 -5.85
CA ARG A 52 -27.09 12.25 -5.50
C ARG A 52 -25.83 13.11 -5.60
N GLN A 53 -24.68 12.60 -5.15
CA GLN A 53 -23.41 13.29 -5.30
C GLN A 53 -23.02 13.46 -6.78
N LEU A 54 -23.29 12.46 -7.62
CA LEU A 54 -23.01 12.51 -9.05
C LEU A 54 -23.89 13.49 -9.81
N GLU A 55 -25.13 13.73 -9.39
CA GLU A 55 -26.00 14.75 -10.00
C GLU A 55 -25.37 16.14 -9.87
N CYS A 56 -24.79 16.45 -8.71
CA CYS A 56 -24.07 17.70 -8.51
C CYS A 56 -22.83 17.82 -9.40
N VAL A 57 -22.11 16.73 -9.60
CA VAL A 57 -20.86 16.67 -10.40
C VAL A 57 -21.15 16.84 -11.89
N VAL A 58 -22.21 16.20 -12.41
CA VAL A 58 -22.57 16.23 -13.86
C VAL A 58 -22.84 17.65 -14.34
N ASN A 59 -23.53 18.45 -13.54
CA ASN A 59 -23.83 19.83 -13.90
C ASN A 59 -22.57 20.72 -13.98
N ARG A 60 -21.51 20.37 -13.30
CA ARG A 60 -20.23 21.11 -13.26
C ARG A 60 -19.25 20.64 -14.34
N ALA A 61 -19.13 19.34 -14.57
CA ALA A 61 -18.25 18.76 -15.60
C ALA A 61 -18.63 19.20 -17.03
N ARG A 62 -19.90 19.50 -17.28
CA ARG A 62 -20.39 20.01 -18.57
C ARG A 62 -19.94 21.45 -18.89
N THR A 63 -19.67 22.23 -17.88
CA THR A 63 -19.38 23.67 -18.02
C THR A 63 -17.89 24.00 -17.95
N GLY A 64 -17.02 23.05 -17.60
CA GLY A 64 -15.57 23.28 -17.47
C GLY A 64 -15.19 24.27 -16.35
N HIS A 65 -16.14 24.65 -15.50
CA HIS A 65 -15.88 25.60 -14.43
C HIS A 65 -15.11 24.94 -13.27
N LYS A 66 -14.06 25.63 -12.81
CA LYS A 66 -13.39 25.32 -11.54
C LYS A 66 -14.33 25.67 -10.39
N LEU A 67 -14.33 24.83 -9.34
CA LEU A 67 -15.01 25.16 -8.10
C LEU A 67 -14.47 26.47 -7.51
N PRO A 68 -15.30 27.25 -6.79
CA PRO A 68 -14.86 28.50 -6.12
C PRO A 68 -13.64 28.32 -5.21
N ASN A 69 -13.44 27.12 -4.68
CA ASN A 69 -12.37 26.74 -3.75
C ASN A 69 -11.11 26.22 -4.44
N GLY A 70 -11.04 26.20 -5.78
CA GLY A 70 -9.92 25.63 -6.52
C GLY A 70 -9.89 24.10 -6.58
N GLU A 71 -10.90 23.43 -6.06
CA GLU A 71 -11.04 21.97 -6.16
C GLU A 71 -11.30 21.58 -7.61
N VAL A 72 -10.65 20.47 -8.05
CA VAL A 72 -10.80 19.96 -9.41
C VAL A 72 -11.95 18.94 -9.42
N ASP A 73 -13.04 19.30 -10.09
CA ASP A 73 -14.15 18.38 -10.30
C ASP A 73 -13.77 17.21 -11.23
N TRP A 74 -14.52 16.12 -11.14
CA TRP A 74 -14.36 14.97 -12.01
C TRP A 74 -14.48 15.40 -13.47
N LYS A 75 -13.50 15.06 -14.28
CA LYS A 75 -13.45 15.44 -15.70
C LYS A 75 -14.56 14.78 -16.54
N ARG A 76 -15.00 13.58 -16.13
CA ARG A 76 -16.02 12.79 -16.83
C ARG A 76 -16.79 11.91 -15.86
N ARG A 77 -18.09 11.78 -16.09
CA ARG A 77 -18.92 10.77 -15.45
C ARG A 77 -18.77 9.44 -16.19
N SER A 78 -18.62 8.34 -15.45
CA SER A 78 -18.62 7.01 -16.05
C SER A 78 -20.02 6.64 -16.57
N VAL A 79 -20.08 6.00 -17.74
CA VAL A 79 -21.33 5.45 -18.30
C VAL A 79 -21.95 4.35 -17.42
N LEU A 80 -21.17 3.73 -16.54
CA LEU A 80 -21.66 2.70 -15.65
C LEU A 80 -22.73 3.24 -14.68
N TYR A 81 -22.66 4.51 -14.32
CA TYR A 81 -23.67 5.15 -13.46
C TYR A 81 -25.04 5.34 -14.14
N ASP A 82 -25.11 5.19 -15.45
CA ASP A 82 -26.37 5.28 -16.22
C ASP A 82 -27.11 3.93 -16.29
N LEU A 83 -26.49 2.85 -15.78
CA LEU A 83 -27.13 1.55 -15.66
C LEU A 83 -28.21 1.60 -14.56
N PRO A 84 -29.47 1.23 -14.87
CA PRO A 84 -30.59 1.42 -13.97
C PRO A 84 -30.46 0.63 -12.64
N TYR A 85 -29.71 -0.44 -12.65
CA TYR A 85 -29.47 -1.32 -11.48
C TYR A 85 -28.17 -1.01 -10.72
N TRP A 86 -27.36 -0.05 -11.19
CA TRP A 86 -26.02 0.20 -10.60
C TRP A 86 -26.09 0.54 -9.11
N LYS A 87 -27.03 1.40 -8.72
CA LYS A 87 -27.20 1.87 -7.35
C LYS A 87 -27.62 0.76 -6.37
N ASP A 88 -28.31 -0.27 -6.89
CA ASP A 88 -28.88 -1.36 -6.08
C ASP A 88 -27.89 -2.54 -5.93
N GLN A 89 -26.73 -2.49 -6.59
CA GLN A 89 -25.72 -3.51 -6.46
C GLN A 89 -24.98 -3.40 -5.14
N LEU A 90 -24.72 -4.54 -4.49
CA LEU A 90 -23.86 -4.64 -3.30
C LEU A 90 -22.39 -4.33 -3.67
N LEU A 91 -21.91 -4.89 -4.78
CA LEU A 91 -20.58 -4.65 -5.31
C LEU A 91 -20.67 -3.72 -6.55
N ARG A 92 -20.59 -2.42 -6.33
CA ARG A 92 -20.67 -1.40 -7.38
C ARG A 92 -19.37 -1.21 -8.14
N HIS A 93 -18.25 -1.49 -7.46
CA HIS A 93 -16.92 -1.42 -8.02
C HIS A 93 -16.22 -2.75 -7.77
N ASN A 94 -15.83 -3.44 -8.82
CA ASN A 94 -15.03 -4.64 -8.71
C ASN A 94 -13.55 -4.25 -8.69
N ILE A 95 -12.88 -4.50 -7.55
CA ILE A 95 -11.46 -4.24 -7.42
C ILE A 95 -10.69 -5.36 -8.09
N ASP A 96 -9.78 -4.99 -8.98
CA ASP A 96 -8.80 -5.92 -9.53
C ASP A 96 -7.75 -6.25 -8.45
N VAL A 97 -7.99 -7.35 -7.72
CA VAL A 97 -7.11 -7.81 -6.64
C VAL A 97 -5.71 -8.10 -7.16
N MET A 98 -5.56 -8.69 -8.36
CA MET A 98 -4.25 -8.98 -8.93
C MET A 98 -3.47 -7.72 -9.27
N HIS A 99 -4.14 -6.66 -9.71
CA HIS A 99 -3.49 -5.36 -9.93
C HIS A 99 -3.08 -4.70 -8.60
N THR A 100 -3.91 -4.84 -7.58
CA THR A 100 -3.60 -4.38 -6.22
C THR A 100 -2.39 -5.12 -5.67
N GLU A 101 -2.37 -6.45 -5.72
CA GLU A 101 -1.22 -7.27 -5.31
C GLU A 101 0.06 -6.87 -6.06
N LYS A 102 -0.03 -6.68 -7.37
CA LYS A 102 1.11 -6.21 -8.16
C LYS A 102 1.68 -4.90 -7.64
N ASN A 103 0.83 -3.92 -7.35
CA ASN A 103 1.27 -2.62 -6.84
C ASN A 103 1.92 -2.76 -5.44
N VAL A 104 1.35 -3.61 -4.59
CA VAL A 104 1.90 -3.91 -3.25
C VAL A 104 3.27 -4.58 -3.38
N VAL A 105 3.40 -5.61 -4.20
CA VAL A 105 4.67 -6.33 -4.44
C VAL A 105 5.73 -5.39 -5.02
N ASP A 106 5.37 -4.57 -6.01
CA ASP A 106 6.28 -3.57 -6.59
C ASP A 106 6.78 -2.58 -5.52
N ASN A 107 5.92 -2.14 -4.59
CA ASN A 107 6.31 -1.26 -3.49
C ASN A 107 7.23 -1.97 -2.50
N ILE A 108 6.91 -3.20 -2.10
CA ILE A 108 7.70 -3.99 -1.16
C ILE A 108 9.09 -4.27 -1.78
N LEU A 109 9.13 -4.91 -2.94
CA LEU A 109 10.40 -5.27 -3.60
C LEU A 109 11.23 -4.02 -3.93
N GLY A 110 10.60 -2.97 -4.46
CA GLY A 110 11.27 -1.71 -4.76
C GLY A 110 11.93 -1.09 -3.54
N THR A 111 11.28 -1.17 -2.37
CA THR A 111 11.76 -0.55 -1.13
C THR A 111 12.79 -1.43 -0.41
N LEU A 112 12.52 -2.73 -0.21
CA LEU A 112 13.44 -3.63 0.48
C LEU A 112 14.75 -3.81 -0.29
N LEU A 113 14.68 -3.93 -1.61
CA LEU A 113 15.87 -4.06 -2.48
C LEU A 113 16.52 -2.70 -2.80
N ASN A 114 15.89 -1.59 -2.40
CA ASN A 114 16.32 -0.22 -2.71
C ASN A 114 16.53 -0.02 -4.23
N MET A 115 15.53 -0.40 -5.03
CA MET A 115 15.62 -0.33 -6.48
C MET A 115 15.45 1.11 -6.96
N SER A 116 16.39 1.59 -7.78
CA SER A 116 16.35 2.95 -8.34
C SER A 116 15.05 3.20 -9.11
N GLY A 117 14.39 4.34 -8.85
CA GLY A 117 13.11 4.73 -9.46
C GLY A 117 11.87 3.96 -8.95
N LYS A 118 12.03 2.91 -8.14
CA LYS A 118 10.93 2.11 -7.60
C LYS A 118 10.80 2.19 -6.09
N THR A 119 11.90 2.44 -5.39
CA THR A 119 11.90 2.56 -3.92
C THR A 119 10.96 3.66 -3.46
N LYS A 120 10.19 3.39 -2.41
CA LYS A 120 9.35 4.37 -1.72
C LYS A 120 10.10 5.08 -0.58
N ASP A 121 11.33 4.65 -0.32
CA ASP A 121 12.24 5.24 0.65
C ASP A 121 13.33 6.03 -0.10
N ASN A 122 12.97 7.21 -0.55
CA ASN A 122 13.83 8.12 -1.29
C ASN A 122 14.05 9.43 -0.50
N LYS A 123 14.84 10.35 -1.05
CA LYS A 123 15.16 11.63 -0.42
C LYS A 123 13.90 12.42 -0.10
N GLU A 124 12.96 12.49 -1.00
CA GLU A 124 11.69 13.21 -0.86
C GLU A 124 10.86 12.64 0.30
N ALA A 125 10.76 11.31 0.41
CA ALA A 125 10.08 10.63 1.51
C ALA A 125 10.70 10.97 2.87
N ARG A 126 12.04 11.01 2.92
CA ARG A 126 12.78 11.36 4.14
C ARG A 126 12.68 12.85 4.50
N GLN A 127 12.57 13.73 3.51
CA GLN A 127 12.29 15.15 3.72
C GLN A 127 10.87 15.38 4.25
N ASP A 128 9.89 14.61 3.79
CA ASP A 128 8.53 14.64 4.35
C ASP A 128 8.52 14.20 5.82
N LEU A 129 9.22 13.11 6.17
CA LEU A 129 9.40 12.68 7.57
C LEU A 129 10.04 13.80 8.43
N HIS A 130 11.08 14.44 7.92
CA HIS A 130 11.74 15.57 8.60
C HIS A 130 10.79 16.74 8.82
N LYS A 131 10.02 17.13 7.80
CA LYS A 131 9.03 18.19 7.88
C LYS A 131 7.94 17.91 8.93
N MET A 132 7.50 16.66 9.00
CA MET A 132 6.52 16.19 9.98
C MET A 132 7.09 15.95 11.37
N LYS A 133 8.41 16.08 11.55
CA LYS A 133 9.13 15.78 12.79
C LYS A 133 8.93 14.34 13.29
N LEU A 134 8.78 13.41 12.35
CA LEU A 134 8.63 11.98 12.61
C LEU A 134 9.94 11.26 12.38
N ARG A 135 10.22 10.24 13.19
CA ARG A 135 11.40 9.36 13.05
C ARG A 135 12.70 10.13 12.81
N PRO A 136 13.19 10.91 13.81
CA PRO A 136 14.40 11.72 13.67
C PRO A 136 15.63 10.93 13.20
N GLU A 137 15.70 9.65 13.58
CA GLU A 137 16.78 8.71 13.18
C GLU A 137 16.85 8.46 11.67
N LEU A 138 15.78 8.77 10.94
CA LEU A 138 15.69 8.60 9.49
C LEU A 138 15.87 9.91 8.71
N HIS A 139 16.06 11.04 9.39
CA HIS A 139 16.17 12.33 8.71
C HIS A 139 17.42 12.39 7.83
N PRO A 140 17.33 12.98 6.63
CA PRO A 140 18.48 13.21 5.78
C PRO A 140 19.49 14.13 6.47
N PHE A 141 20.77 13.86 6.30
CA PHE A 141 21.81 14.75 6.77
C PHE A 141 22.84 15.02 5.66
N THR A 142 23.52 16.16 5.75
CA THR A 142 24.56 16.52 4.79
C THR A 142 25.91 16.13 5.35
N ALA A 143 26.65 15.27 4.62
CA ALA A 143 28.00 14.90 4.98
C ALA A 143 28.99 16.04 4.68
N GLU A 144 30.21 15.95 5.22
CA GLU A 144 31.28 16.96 5.05
C GLU A 144 31.60 17.26 3.57
N ASN A 145 31.41 16.30 2.69
CA ASN A 145 31.59 16.43 1.24
C ASN A 145 30.40 17.07 0.51
N GLY A 146 29.39 17.61 1.22
CA GLY A 146 28.21 18.25 0.67
C GLY A 146 27.15 17.28 0.13
N LYS A 147 27.36 15.97 0.20
CA LYS A 147 26.37 14.99 -0.26
C LYS A 147 25.29 14.75 0.82
N THR A 148 24.03 14.73 0.38
CA THR A 148 22.93 14.30 1.26
C THR A 148 22.98 12.78 1.43
N LEU A 149 23.06 12.33 2.66
CA LEU A 149 23.00 10.91 3.04
C LEU A 149 21.68 10.59 3.71
N LEU A 150 21.20 9.38 3.47
CA LEU A 150 20.01 8.82 4.10
C LEU A 150 20.45 7.72 5.09
N PRO A 151 20.12 7.85 6.39
CA PRO A 151 20.40 6.80 7.35
C PRO A 151 19.72 5.48 6.97
N ALA A 152 20.33 4.35 7.32
CA ALA A 152 19.70 3.05 7.11
C ALA A 152 18.43 2.93 7.94
N ALA A 153 17.34 2.44 7.33
CA ALA A 153 16.11 2.11 8.03
C ALA A 153 16.12 0.65 8.53
N CYS A 154 15.22 0.31 9.46
CA CYS A 154 15.08 -1.05 9.98
C CYS A 154 14.78 -2.10 8.88
N PHE A 155 14.23 -1.67 7.75
CA PHE A 155 13.93 -2.50 6.58
C PHE A 155 15.03 -2.44 5.49
N THR A 156 16.16 -1.77 5.74
CA THR A 156 17.26 -1.67 4.76
C THR A 156 18.07 -2.95 4.75
N MET A 157 17.90 -3.77 3.73
CA MET A 157 18.66 -5.01 3.56
C MET A 157 20.12 -4.73 3.19
N THR A 158 21.03 -5.44 3.82
CA THR A 158 22.43 -5.55 3.39
C THR A 158 22.54 -6.25 2.05
N LYS A 159 23.68 -6.17 1.38
CA LYS A 159 23.91 -6.88 0.12
C LYS A 159 23.71 -8.38 0.24
N LYS A 160 24.14 -8.96 1.37
CA LYS A 160 23.98 -10.39 1.65
C LYS A 160 22.50 -10.76 1.77
N GLU A 161 21.75 -10.05 2.59
CA GLU A 161 20.31 -10.28 2.78
C GLU A 161 19.53 -10.14 1.46
N LYS A 162 19.85 -9.13 0.63
CA LYS A 162 19.28 -9.00 -0.72
C LYS A 162 19.58 -10.22 -1.59
N THR A 163 20.82 -10.70 -1.55
CA THR A 163 21.23 -11.88 -2.32
C THR A 163 20.51 -13.13 -1.83
N ASP A 164 20.44 -13.35 -0.50
CA ASP A 164 19.78 -14.50 0.08
C ASP A 164 18.27 -14.50 -0.25
N PHE A 165 17.60 -13.34 -0.12
CA PHE A 165 16.22 -13.15 -0.52
C PHE A 165 15.98 -13.46 -2.01
N LEU A 166 16.80 -12.90 -2.88
CA LEU A 166 16.69 -13.06 -4.31
C LEU A 166 17.06 -14.47 -4.77
N GLN A 167 17.95 -15.16 -4.06
CA GLN A 167 18.32 -16.53 -4.35
C GLN A 167 17.13 -17.47 -4.22
N VAL A 168 16.29 -17.27 -3.20
CA VAL A 168 15.04 -18.04 -3.04
C VAL A 168 14.12 -17.86 -4.25
N LEU A 169 13.93 -16.63 -4.73
CA LEU A 169 13.10 -16.34 -5.91
C LEU A 169 13.72 -16.87 -7.21
N HIS A 170 15.05 -16.88 -7.30
CA HIS A 170 15.78 -17.38 -8.46
C HIS A 170 15.73 -18.90 -8.58
N ASP A 171 15.87 -19.61 -7.46
CA ASP A 171 16.00 -21.07 -7.44
C ASP A 171 14.67 -21.79 -7.43
N VAL A 172 13.57 -21.07 -7.17
CA VAL A 172 12.24 -21.66 -7.12
C VAL A 172 11.88 -22.29 -8.48
N ARG A 173 11.36 -23.52 -8.43
CA ARG A 173 10.77 -24.21 -9.56
C ARG A 173 9.29 -24.44 -9.28
N VAL A 174 8.46 -23.95 -10.15
CA VAL A 174 7.01 -24.15 -10.06
C VAL A 174 6.55 -25.10 -11.17
N PRO A 175 5.45 -25.84 -10.98
CA PRO A 175 4.88 -26.69 -12.01
C PRO A 175 4.54 -25.90 -13.28
N ASP A 176 4.55 -26.58 -14.42
CA ASP A 176 4.16 -25.99 -15.69
C ASP A 176 2.74 -25.43 -15.64
N GLY A 177 2.56 -24.22 -16.17
CA GLY A 177 1.28 -23.51 -16.15
C GLY A 177 0.92 -22.82 -14.84
N TYR A 178 1.71 -23.01 -13.76
CA TYR A 178 1.44 -22.37 -12.47
C TYR A 178 1.86 -20.92 -12.43
N SER A 179 3.02 -20.59 -12.97
CA SER A 179 3.47 -19.19 -13.14
C SER A 179 4.46 -19.10 -14.30
N SER A 180 4.80 -17.88 -14.72
CA SER A 180 5.94 -17.70 -15.61
C SER A 180 7.25 -18.01 -14.86
N ASN A 181 8.35 -18.10 -15.58
CA ASN A 181 9.65 -18.38 -14.95
C ASN A 181 10.15 -17.13 -14.20
N VAL A 182 9.80 -17.01 -12.92
CA VAL A 182 10.21 -15.91 -12.02
C VAL A 182 11.73 -15.79 -11.97
N SER A 183 12.47 -16.89 -12.05
CA SER A 183 13.94 -16.91 -12.07
C SER A 183 14.53 -15.99 -13.13
N ARG A 184 13.91 -15.89 -14.31
CA ARG A 184 14.38 -15.00 -15.41
C ARG A 184 14.22 -13.52 -15.09
N CYS A 185 13.32 -13.17 -14.17
CA CYS A 185 13.06 -11.81 -13.73
C CYS A 185 14.04 -11.35 -12.64
N VAL A 186 14.77 -12.28 -12.02
CA VAL A 186 15.71 -12.01 -10.92
C VAL A 186 17.12 -11.78 -11.45
N LYS A 187 17.71 -10.65 -11.07
CA LYS A 187 19.08 -10.27 -11.41
C LYS A 187 19.93 -10.23 -10.13
N LEU A 188 20.57 -11.36 -9.82
CA LEU A 188 21.32 -11.53 -8.57
C LEU A 188 22.50 -10.55 -8.43
N LYS A 189 23.22 -10.28 -9.52
CA LYS A 189 24.39 -9.36 -9.52
C LYS A 189 23.97 -7.93 -9.18
N GLU A 190 22.89 -7.46 -9.79
CA GLU A 190 22.33 -6.12 -9.61
C GLU A 190 21.42 -6.00 -8.38
N CYS A 191 21.12 -7.11 -7.73
CA CYS A 191 20.13 -7.21 -6.63
C CYS A 191 18.78 -6.57 -6.99
N THR A 192 18.25 -6.90 -8.18
CA THR A 192 16.98 -6.35 -8.68
C THR A 192 16.05 -7.42 -9.24
N VAL A 193 14.76 -7.07 -9.33
CA VAL A 193 13.72 -7.88 -9.97
C VAL A 193 13.01 -7.01 -11.00
N GLY A 194 12.75 -7.56 -12.20
CA GLY A 194 12.07 -6.79 -13.24
C GLY A 194 11.41 -7.68 -14.28
N GLY A 195 10.36 -7.15 -14.95
CA GLY A 195 9.64 -7.88 -15.99
C GLY A 195 8.61 -8.89 -15.47
N LEU A 196 8.23 -8.81 -14.19
CA LEU A 196 7.16 -9.63 -13.62
C LEU A 196 5.80 -9.29 -14.24
N LYS A 197 5.04 -10.31 -14.59
CA LYS A 197 3.63 -10.19 -14.99
C LYS A 197 2.74 -10.09 -13.72
N SER A 198 1.48 -9.66 -13.89
CA SER A 198 0.55 -9.56 -12.75
C SER A 198 0.39 -10.90 -12.02
N HIS A 199 0.28 -12.00 -12.76
CA HIS A 199 0.19 -13.32 -12.16
C HIS A 199 1.45 -13.75 -11.40
N ASP A 200 2.64 -13.35 -11.85
CA ASP A 200 3.89 -13.64 -11.12
C ASP A 200 3.92 -12.90 -9.78
N ASN A 201 3.43 -11.65 -9.76
CA ASN A 201 3.32 -10.88 -8.52
C ASN A 201 2.34 -11.53 -7.53
N HIS A 202 1.22 -12.06 -8.02
CA HIS A 202 0.28 -12.84 -7.22
C HIS A 202 0.95 -14.05 -6.56
N ILE A 203 1.71 -14.84 -7.31
CA ILE A 203 2.45 -16.00 -6.77
C ILE A 203 3.55 -15.56 -5.80
N ILE A 204 4.28 -14.50 -6.13
CA ILE A 204 5.29 -13.94 -5.22
C ILE A 204 4.63 -13.50 -3.92
N MET A 205 3.56 -12.72 -3.97
CA MET A 205 2.87 -12.21 -2.80
C MET A 205 2.40 -13.33 -1.88
N GLN A 206 1.68 -14.29 -2.42
CA GLN A 206 0.96 -15.29 -1.63
C GLN A 206 1.82 -16.48 -1.20
N GLN A 207 2.85 -16.84 -1.98
CA GLN A 207 3.59 -18.08 -1.79
C GLN A 207 5.08 -17.86 -1.53
N LEU A 208 5.77 -17.06 -2.34
CA LEU A 208 7.22 -17.01 -2.34
C LEU A 208 7.80 -15.99 -1.37
N MET A 209 7.18 -14.81 -1.25
CA MET A 209 7.67 -13.75 -0.37
C MET A 209 7.70 -14.15 1.10
N PRO A 210 6.70 -14.87 1.67
CA PRO A 210 6.77 -15.34 3.04
C PRO A 210 7.94 -16.27 3.31
N ILE A 211 8.41 -17.00 2.30
CA ILE A 211 9.57 -17.90 2.40
C ILE A 211 10.86 -17.10 2.26
N ALA A 212 10.93 -16.23 1.25
CA ALA A 212 12.12 -15.44 0.93
C ALA A 212 12.48 -14.42 2.02
N LEU A 213 11.51 -13.91 2.78
CA LEU A 213 11.73 -12.96 3.89
C LEU A 213 12.31 -13.61 5.15
N ARG A 214 12.22 -14.93 5.30
CA ARG A 214 12.70 -15.62 6.50
C ARG A 214 14.21 -15.46 6.65
N GLY A 215 14.63 -14.98 7.84
CA GLY A 215 16.04 -14.82 8.16
C GLY A 215 16.75 -13.67 7.46
N THR A 216 16.02 -12.76 6.77
CA THR A 216 16.63 -11.61 6.09
C THR A 216 16.63 -10.33 6.91
N LEU A 217 15.52 -10.03 7.60
CA LEU A 217 15.34 -8.83 8.43
C LEU A 217 14.86 -9.23 9.82
N SER A 218 14.75 -8.24 10.71
CA SER A 218 14.18 -8.48 12.05
C SER A 218 12.73 -8.92 12.00
N ASP A 219 12.30 -9.69 12.99
CA ASP A 219 10.93 -10.19 13.09
C ASP A 219 9.89 -9.08 13.12
N ASP A 220 10.22 -7.91 13.67
CA ASP A 220 9.32 -6.75 13.72
C ASP A 220 9.00 -6.20 12.32
N VAL A 221 9.90 -6.36 11.36
CA VAL A 221 9.70 -5.96 9.96
C VAL A 221 9.08 -7.11 9.16
N VAL A 222 9.56 -8.34 9.36
CA VAL A 222 9.16 -9.50 8.55
C VAL A 222 7.73 -9.94 8.87
N ARG A 223 7.33 -9.94 10.15
CA ARG A 223 6.01 -10.43 10.57
C ARG A 223 4.85 -9.68 9.91
N PRO A 224 4.76 -8.33 9.94
CA PRO A 224 3.67 -7.63 9.27
C PRO A 224 3.63 -7.85 7.75
N LEU A 225 4.78 -8.04 7.11
CA LEU A 225 4.85 -8.34 5.67
C LEU A 225 4.31 -9.75 5.38
N ILE A 226 4.68 -10.75 6.19
CA ILE A 226 4.14 -12.12 6.07
C ILE A 226 2.64 -12.14 6.36
N GLU A 227 2.16 -11.36 7.33
CA GLU A 227 0.75 -11.24 7.65
C GLU A 227 -0.03 -10.60 6.50
N LEU A 228 0.54 -9.59 5.84
CA LEU A 228 -0.05 -9.01 4.63
C LEU A 228 -0.13 -10.02 3.49
N CYS A 229 0.92 -10.83 3.29
CA CYS A 229 0.91 -11.92 2.32
C CYS A 229 -0.19 -12.95 2.62
N GLY A 230 -0.35 -13.30 3.91
CA GLY A 230 -1.44 -14.17 4.37
C GLY A 230 -2.81 -13.60 4.11
N PHE A 231 -3.02 -12.30 4.36
CA PHE A 231 -4.27 -11.61 4.06
C PHE A 231 -4.64 -11.72 2.58
N PHE A 232 -3.72 -11.43 1.66
CA PHE A 232 -3.99 -11.56 0.22
C PHE A 232 -4.26 -13.01 -0.20
N ARG A 233 -3.53 -13.97 0.33
CA ARG A 233 -3.79 -15.40 0.07
C ARG A 233 -5.18 -15.80 0.53
N ASP A 234 -5.58 -15.36 1.73
CA ASP A 234 -6.84 -15.76 2.33
C ASP A 234 -8.03 -15.10 1.60
N ILE A 235 -7.95 -13.79 1.27
CA ILE A 235 -9.03 -13.10 0.52
C ILE A 235 -9.16 -13.58 -0.93
N CYS A 236 -8.09 -14.11 -1.53
CA CYS A 236 -8.11 -14.71 -2.88
C CYS A 236 -8.48 -16.19 -2.88
N SER A 237 -8.87 -16.77 -1.75
CA SER A 237 -9.25 -18.17 -1.66
C SER A 237 -10.53 -18.45 -2.47
N LYS A 238 -10.64 -19.69 -3.02
CA LYS A 238 -11.80 -20.10 -3.83
C LYS A 238 -13.12 -20.07 -3.04
N THR A 239 -13.05 -20.24 -1.74
CA THR A 239 -14.21 -20.27 -0.86
C THR A 239 -13.91 -19.39 0.35
N LEU A 240 -14.76 -18.41 0.60
CA LEU A 240 -14.72 -17.54 1.77
C LEU A 240 -15.94 -17.83 2.63
N ARG A 241 -15.72 -18.08 3.91
CA ARG A 241 -16.80 -18.14 4.91
C ARG A 241 -16.97 -16.77 5.54
N VAL A 242 -18.17 -16.48 6.06
CA VAL A 242 -18.44 -15.20 6.72
C VAL A 242 -17.47 -14.97 7.89
N GLU A 243 -17.21 -16.01 8.69
CA GLU A 243 -16.30 -15.94 9.84
C GLU A 243 -14.85 -15.63 9.41
N ASP A 244 -14.45 -16.09 8.22
CA ASP A 244 -13.12 -15.79 7.64
C ASP A 244 -13.05 -14.31 7.21
N LEU A 245 -14.13 -13.78 6.63
CA LEU A 245 -14.21 -12.36 6.25
C LEU A 245 -14.15 -11.46 7.49
N ASP A 246 -14.92 -11.76 8.53
CA ASP A 246 -14.91 -11.01 9.80
C ASP A 246 -13.50 -11.01 10.42
N ARG A 247 -12.80 -12.15 10.36
CA ARG A 247 -11.42 -12.26 10.85
C ARG A 247 -10.47 -11.40 10.02
N LEU A 248 -10.59 -11.40 8.69
CA LEU A 248 -9.76 -10.60 7.80
C LEU A 248 -10.02 -9.11 7.99
N GLU A 249 -11.28 -8.69 8.13
CA GLU A 249 -11.67 -7.31 8.38
C GLU A 249 -11.06 -6.77 9.69
N ASN A 250 -11.09 -7.56 10.74
CA ASN A 250 -10.48 -7.17 12.03
C ASN A 250 -8.96 -7.17 12.00
N ARG A 251 -8.33 -7.99 11.15
CA ARG A 251 -6.88 -8.16 11.09
C ARG A 251 -6.18 -7.10 10.22
N ILE A 252 -6.78 -6.72 9.10
CA ILE A 252 -6.12 -5.83 8.13
C ILE A 252 -5.77 -4.45 8.71
N PRO A 253 -6.59 -3.78 9.55
CA PRO A 253 -6.20 -2.52 10.17
C PRO A 253 -4.96 -2.64 11.05
N ILE A 254 -4.80 -3.77 11.76
CA ILE A 254 -3.63 -4.04 12.61
C ILE A 254 -2.38 -4.15 11.73
N ILE A 255 -2.44 -4.95 10.66
CA ILE A 255 -1.33 -5.12 9.70
C ILE A 255 -0.93 -3.76 9.11
N MET A 256 -1.90 -2.98 8.65
CA MET A 256 -1.64 -1.67 8.06
C MET A 256 -1.02 -0.69 9.06
N CYS A 257 -1.47 -0.67 10.30
CA CYS A 257 -0.86 0.13 11.35
C CYS A 257 0.58 -0.32 11.69
N GLN A 258 0.87 -1.62 11.68
CA GLN A 258 2.24 -2.12 11.86
C GLN A 258 3.16 -1.70 10.71
N LEU A 259 2.69 -1.80 9.47
CA LEU A 259 3.43 -1.34 8.30
C LEU A 259 3.65 0.18 8.33
N GLU A 260 2.68 0.95 8.81
CA GLU A 260 2.79 2.40 9.00
C GLU A 260 3.89 2.79 10.00
N GLN A 261 4.13 1.95 11.01
CA GLN A 261 5.23 2.13 11.95
C GLN A 261 6.60 1.81 11.35
N ILE A 262 6.66 0.98 10.31
CA ILE A 262 7.90 0.52 9.66
C ILE A 262 8.26 1.44 8.49
N PHE A 263 7.35 1.61 7.54
CA PHE A 263 7.59 2.31 6.29
C PHE A 263 7.23 3.80 6.36
N SER A 264 7.82 4.61 5.49
CA SER A 264 7.43 6.02 5.33
C SER A 264 6.04 6.12 4.68
N GLN A 265 5.38 7.27 4.86
CA GLN A 265 4.05 7.54 4.31
C GLN A 265 3.99 7.38 2.79
N ASN A 266 5.10 7.60 2.10
CA ASN A 266 5.24 7.39 0.66
C ASN A 266 4.96 5.93 0.22
N PHE A 267 5.15 4.97 1.12
CA PHE A 267 4.87 3.56 0.87
C PHE A 267 3.39 3.31 0.59
N PHE A 268 2.51 4.07 1.25
CA PHE A 268 1.06 3.91 1.19
C PHE A 268 0.37 4.67 0.06
N TYR A 269 1.10 5.34 -0.82
CA TYR A 269 0.52 6.15 -1.90
C TYR A 269 -0.48 5.37 -2.77
N ASN A 270 -0.14 4.16 -3.17
CA ASN A 270 -1.02 3.35 -4.02
C ASN A 270 -2.22 2.76 -3.28
N TYR A 271 -2.23 2.80 -1.94
CA TYR A 271 -3.33 2.31 -1.12
C TYR A 271 -4.43 3.37 -0.95
N SER A 272 -4.12 4.66 -1.11
CA SER A 272 -5.09 5.76 -0.97
C SER A 272 -6.20 5.74 -2.03
N ALA A 273 -5.90 5.27 -3.23
CA ALA A 273 -6.90 5.13 -4.30
C ALA A 273 -7.91 3.99 -4.05
N HIS A 274 -7.61 3.07 -3.13
CA HIS A 274 -8.41 1.88 -2.88
C HIS A 274 -8.94 1.78 -1.43
N SER A 275 -8.55 2.69 -0.54
CA SER A 275 -8.98 2.67 0.87
C SER A 275 -10.49 2.82 1.07
N HIS A 276 -11.20 3.36 0.08
CA HIS A 276 -12.66 3.40 0.08
C HIS A 276 -13.33 2.12 -0.43
N THR A 277 -12.54 1.11 -0.81
CA THR A 277 -13.03 -0.08 -1.49
C THR A 277 -12.85 -1.37 -0.69
N PHE A 278 -12.14 -1.33 0.45
CA PHE A 278 -12.05 -2.46 1.40
C PHE A 278 -13.09 -2.38 2.53
N SER A 279 -14.05 -1.48 2.45
CA SER A 279 -15.23 -1.53 3.30
C SER A 279 -16.26 -2.46 2.67
N PRO A 280 -16.91 -3.34 3.46
CA PRO A 280 -17.95 -4.25 3.02
C PRO A 280 -19.16 -3.53 2.43
#